data_fb4be4b11dd6ef67415c99f7014aa110
#
_entry.id   fb4be4b11dd6ef67415c99f7014aa110
#
_cell.length_a   1.000
_cell.length_b   1.000
_cell.length_c   1.000
_cell.angle_alpha   90.00
_cell.angle_beta   90.00
_cell.angle_gamma   90.00
#
_symmetry.space_group_name_H-M   'P 1'
#
loop_
_entity.id
_entity.type
_entity.pdbx_description
1 polymer ?
#
loop_
_entity_poly.entity_id
_entity_poly.type
_entity_poly.pdbx_seq_one_letter_code
_entity_poly.pdbx_strand_id
1 'polypeptide(L)'
;TIEDIPVIMISSDDSDAAIRRSYELGASDYVNRPFDARIVYRRVTNTIKLYAKQRRLVQMVSDQIHARENNTDMLVGVLSHIVEFRNGESGAHVRHIRTITEILLHRLLENSNKYSISAEQQDVIPLASALHDIGKIGIDEKILNKPGKLTPEEFEVMKTHSMLGAEMLHDLDNFGEQPLLQTAYEIARWHHERWDGRGYPDGLKGDEIPISAQLVSLADVYDALTSERCYKKAFSHEKAVQMILNGECGAFNPLLLQCLTDVQADLKEELQQHD
;
A
#
# COMPACT_ATOMS: atom_id res chain seq x y z
N THR A 1 -4.36 -28.55 2.92
CA THR A 1 -3.38 -29.44 3.56
C THR A 1 -4.10 -30.48 4.42
N ILE A 2 -3.49 -31.65 4.67
CA ILE A 2 -4.06 -32.76 5.48
C ILE A 2 -4.35 -32.33 6.93
N GLU A 3 -3.69 -31.26 7.39
CA GLU A 3 -3.87 -30.66 8.72
C GLU A 3 -5.28 -30.12 9.00
N ASP A 4 -6.08 -29.91 7.97
CA ASP A 4 -7.44 -29.35 8.08
C ASP A 4 -8.54 -30.42 8.16
N ILE A 5 -8.19 -31.71 8.20
CA ILE A 5 -9.16 -32.81 8.25
C ILE A 5 -9.02 -33.56 9.58
N PRO A 6 -10.09 -33.66 10.40
CA PRO A 6 -10.02 -34.41 11.62
C PRO A 6 -9.87 -35.92 11.35
N VAL A 7 -8.90 -36.55 12.00
CA VAL A 7 -8.60 -37.96 11.89
C VAL A 7 -8.97 -38.65 13.19
N ILE A 8 -9.83 -39.64 13.11
CA ILE A 8 -10.17 -40.50 14.26
C ILE A 8 -9.56 -41.88 14.05
N MET A 9 -8.65 -42.26 14.92
CA MET A 9 -8.04 -43.58 14.89
C MET A 9 -8.93 -44.63 15.59
N ILE A 10 -9.13 -45.75 14.95
CA ILE A 10 -9.87 -46.92 15.57
C ILE A 10 -8.94 -48.12 15.58
N SER A 11 -8.60 -48.62 16.77
CA SER A 11 -7.64 -49.73 16.93
C SER A 11 -8.12 -50.74 17.99
N SER A 12 -7.56 -51.95 17.95
CA SER A 12 -7.66 -52.95 19.01
C SER A 12 -6.48 -52.91 19.97
N ASP A 13 -5.45 -52.10 19.69
CA ASP A 13 -4.34 -51.86 20.60
C ASP A 13 -4.76 -50.77 21.58
N ASP A 14 -4.88 -51.12 22.84
CA ASP A 14 -5.31 -50.25 23.95
C ASP A 14 -4.12 -49.79 24.81
N SER A 15 -2.89 -50.05 24.36
CA SER A 15 -1.69 -49.62 25.06
C SER A 15 -1.55 -48.10 25.09
N ASP A 16 -1.13 -47.56 26.23
CA ASP A 16 -0.84 -46.13 26.37
C ASP A 16 0.15 -45.61 25.32
N ALA A 17 1.08 -46.48 24.90
CA ALA A 17 2.07 -46.13 23.87
C ALA A 17 1.41 -45.91 22.50
N ALA A 18 0.47 -46.79 22.08
CA ALA A 18 -0.23 -46.65 20.82
C ALA A 18 -1.14 -45.42 20.82
N ILE A 19 -1.84 -45.16 21.92
CA ILE A 19 -2.69 -43.99 22.09
C ILE A 19 -1.87 -42.69 21.99
N ARG A 20 -0.77 -42.57 22.74
CA ARG A 20 0.13 -41.41 22.68
C ARG A 20 0.68 -41.20 21.27
N ARG A 21 1.14 -42.26 20.64
CA ARG A 21 1.68 -42.20 19.29
C ARG A 21 0.68 -41.69 18.25
N SER A 22 -0.62 -42.09 18.39
CA SER A 22 -1.64 -41.61 17.48
C SER A 22 -1.87 -40.09 17.61
N TYR A 23 -1.91 -39.54 18.82
CA TYR A 23 -2.03 -38.11 19.07
C TYR A 23 -0.80 -37.35 18.64
N GLU A 24 0.42 -37.88 18.85
CA GLU A 24 1.67 -37.28 18.32
C GLU A 24 1.69 -37.21 16.80
N LEU A 25 1.03 -38.15 16.12
CA LEU A 25 0.87 -38.16 14.67
C LEU A 25 -0.28 -37.27 14.17
N GLY A 26 -0.97 -36.54 15.07
CA GLY A 26 -2.03 -35.61 14.75
C GLY A 26 -3.45 -36.17 14.69
N ALA A 27 -3.69 -37.36 15.26
CA ALA A 27 -5.05 -37.85 15.37
C ALA A 27 -5.87 -36.94 16.29
N SER A 28 -7.09 -36.60 15.87
CA SER A 28 -8.04 -35.77 16.64
C SER A 28 -8.72 -36.58 17.77
N ASP A 29 -8.80 -37.87 17.60
CA ASP A 29 -9.40 -38.79 18.60
C ASP A 29 -8.93 -40.24 18.40
N TYR A 30 -9.03 -41.04 19.44
CA TYR A 30 -8.67 -42.47 19.45
C TYR A 30 -9.80 -43.30 20.05
N VAL A 31 -10.17 -44.37 19.39
CA VAL A 31 -11.29 -45.27 19.81
C VAL A 31 -10.79 -46.69 19.86
N ASN A 32 -10.89 -47.34 21.06
CA ASN A 32 -10.52 -48.73 21.28
C ASN A 32 -11.64 -49.68 20.83
N ARG A 33 -11.27 -50.84 20.33
CA ARG A 33 -12.15 -51.97 20.09
C ARG A 33 -12.14 -52.94 21.31
N PRO A 34 -13.28 -53.54 21.70
CA PRO A 34 -14.63 -53.31 21.15
C PRO A 34 -15.25 -51.98 21.57
N PHE A 35 -16.07 -51.34 20.70
CA PHE A 35 -16.67 -50.05 20.95
C PHE A 35 -18.20 -50.07 20.88
N ASP A 36 -18.87 -49.19 21.62
CA ASP A 36 -20.30 -48.90 21.44
C ASP A 36 -20.48 -47.93 20.23
N ALA A 37 -21.24 -48.37 19.25
CA ALA A 37 -21.50 -47.62 18.03
C ALA A 37 -22.16 -46.24 18.32
N ARG A 38 -22.97 -46.12 19.38
CA ARG A 38 -23.58 -44.80 19.74
C ARG A 38 -22.57 -43.83 20.30
N ILE A 39 -21.57 -44.31 21.04
CA ILE A 39 -20.49 -43.50 21.58
C ILE A 39 -19.62 -43.01 20.43
N VAL A 40 -19.22 -43.90 19.52
CA VAL A 40 -18.44 -43.54 18.34
C VAL A 40 -19.16 -42.50 17.46
N TYR A 41 -20.44 -42.73 17.19
CA TYR A 41 -21.28 -41.79 16.44
C TYR A 41 -21.28 -40.39 17.08
N ARG A 42 -21.43 -40.28 18.40
CA ARG A 42 -21.39 -39.01 19.12
C ARG A 42 -20.01 -38.34 19.02
N ARG A 43 -18.92 -39.09 19.19
CA ARG A 43 -17.55 -38.59 19.10
C ARG A 43 -17.28 -38.03 17.69
N VAL A 44 -17.56 -38.80 16.65
CA VAL A 44 -17.43 -38.37 15.25
C VAL A 44 -18.28 -37.14 14.99
N THR A 45 -19.54 -37.12 15.40
CA THR A 45 -20.42 -35.97 15.20
C THR A 45 -19.90 -34.72 15.92
N ASN A 46 -19.40 -34.86 17.14
CA ASN A 46 -18.82 -33.72 17.88
C ASN A 46 -17.55 -33.19 17.23
N THR A 47 -16.67 -34.07 16.79
CA THR A 47 -15.45 -33.74 16.07
C THR A 47 -15.77 -32.95 14.78
N ILE A 48 -16.69 -33.49 13.96
CA ILE A 48 -17.13 -32.80 12.73
C ILE A 48 -17.71 -31.42 13.03
N LYS A 49 -18.59 -31.31 14.06
CA LYS A 49 -19.17 -30.01 14.45
C LYS A 49 -18.12 -29.03 14.93
N LEU A 50 -17.11 -29.46 15.69
CA LEU A 50 -16.04 -28.62 16.18
C LEU A 50 -15.21 -28.07 15.01
N TYR A 51 -14.78 -28.94 14.10
CA TYR A 51 -14.02 -28.56 12.92
C TYR A 51 -14.82 -27.66 11.97
N ALA A 52 -16.09 -27.96 11.74
CA ALA A 52 -16.95 -27.08 10.92
C ALA A 52 -17.09 -25.68 11.55
N LYS A 53 -17.23 -25.60 12.90
CA LYS A 53 -17.25 -24.30 13.59
C LYS A 53 -15.93 -23.56 13.47
N GLN A 54 -14.81 -24.24 13.64
CA GLN A 54 -13.47 -23.66 13.50
C GLN A 54 -13.23 -23.10 12.09
N ARG A 55 -13.53 -23.89 11.04
CA ARG A 55 -13.42 -23.43 9.64
C ARG A 55 -14.30 -22.22 9.37
N ARG A 56 -15.54 -22.23 9.91
CA ARG A 56 -16.44 -21.08 9.77
C ARG A 56 -15.88 -19.82 10.45
N LEU A 57 -15.27 -19.95 11.63
CA LEU A 57 -14.65 -18.81 12.32
C LEU A 57 -13.46 -18.27 11.54
N VAL A 58 -12.59 -19.13 11.03
CA VAL A 58 -11.45 -18.71 10.18
C VAL A 58 -11.96 -17.97 8.95
N GLN A 59 -12.98 -18.50 8.27
CA GLN A 59 -13.56 -17.83 7.10
C GLN A 59 -14.15 -16.46 7.48
N MET A 60 -14.93 -16.37 8.58
CA MET A 60 -15.51 -15.11 9.03
C MET A 60 -14.41 -14.05 9.35
N VAL A 61 -13.30 -14.47 9.97
CA VAL A 61 -12.18 -13.57 10.26
C VAL A 61 -11.53 -13.07 8.96
N SER A 62 -11.29 -13.99 8.01
CA SER A 62 -10.76 -13.62 6.68
C SER A 62 -11.68 -12.64 5.96
N ASP A 63 -12.99 -12.93 5.92
CA ASP A 63 -13.98 -12.05 5.30
C ASP A 63 -14.02 -10.66 5.95
N GLN A 64 -13.87 -10.58 7.29
CA GLN A 64 -13.82 -9.31 8.02
C GLN A 64 -12.55 -8.52 7.74
N ILE A 65 -11.40 -9.19 7.61
CA ILE A 65 -10.13 -8.54 7.25
C ILE A 65 -10.28 -7.90 5.87
N HIS A 66 -10.70 -8.67 4.86
CA HIS A 66 -10.90 -8.14 3.51
C HIS A 66 -11.95 -7.02 3.43
N ALA A 67 -13.04 -7.13 4.18
CA ALA A 67 -14.03 -6.06 4.23
C ALA A 67 -13.45 -4.77 4.84
N ARG A 68 -12.57 -4.88 5.85
CA ARG A 68 -11.91 -3.74 6.47
C ARG A 68 -10.92 -3.09 5.51
N GLU A 69 -10.11 -3.88 4.81
CA GLU A 69 -9.16 -3.41 3.81
C GLU A 69 -9.88 -2.64 2.69
N ASN A 70 -10.91 -3.23 2.10
CA ASN A 70 -11.72 -2.60 1.06
C ASN A 70 -12.37 -1.29 1.52
N ASN A 71 -12.84 -1.22 2.76
CA ASN A 71 -13.40 0.02 3.32
C ASN A 71 -12.33 1.11 3.48
N THR A 72 -11.13 0.75 3.91
CA THR A 72 -10.02 1.71 4.04
C THR A 72 -9.61 2.24 2.66
N ASP A 73 -9.44 1.38 1.67
CA ASP A 73 -9.14 1.74 0.29
C ASP A 73 -10.20 2.70 -0.29
N MET A 74 -11.47 2.38 -0.07
CA MET A 74 -12.57 3.23 -0.52
C MET A 74 -12.53 4.61 0.14
N LEU A 75 -12.32 4.68 1.46
CA LEU A 75 -12.28 5.96 2.18
C LEU A 75 -11.09 6.83 1.72
N VAL A 76 -9.90 6.25 1.58
CA VAL A 76 -8.73 6.94 1.05
C VAL A 76 -9.00 7.44 -0.37
N GLY A 77 -9.57 6.59 -1.23
CA GLY A 77 -9.94 6.96 -2.60
C GLY A 77 -10.94 8.10 -2.66
N VAL A 78 -11.98 8.10 -1.81
CA VAL A 78 -12.97 9.19 -1.73
C VAL A 78 -12.33 10.50 -1.27
N LEU A 79 -11.48 10.46 -0.23
CA LEU A 79 -10.79 11.65 0.28
C LEU A 79 -9.88 12.26 -0.80
N SER A 80 -9.07 11.43 -1.45
CA SER A 80 -8.18 11.88 -2.52
C SER A 80 -8.96 12.46 -3.70
N HIS A 81 -10.05 11.81 -4.09
CA HIS A 81 -10.91 12.31 -5.17
C HIS A 81 -11.55 13.68 -4.86
N ILE A 82 -11.93 13.93 -3.61
CA ILE A 82 -12.46 15.25 -3.18
C ILE A 82 -11.38 16.33 -3.36
N VAL A 83 -10.13 16.03 -3.03
CA VAL A 83 -9.00 16.98 -3.18
C VAL A 83 -8.73 17.25 -4.66
N GLU A 84 -8.66 16.20 -5.49
CA GLU A 84 -8.43 16.34 -6.93
C GLU A 84 -9.58 17.07 -7.64
N PHE A 85 -10.83 16.77 -7.29
CA PHE A 85 -11.98 17.49 -7.83
C PHE A 85 -11.87 18.99 -7.60
N ARG A 86 -11.37 19.39 -6.42
CA ARG A 86 -11.12 20.81 -6.11
C ARG A 86 -9.99 21.41 -6.95
N ASN A 87 -8.99 20.63 -7.33
CA ASN A 87 -7.88 21.07 -8.18
C ASN A 87 -8.19 21.06 -9.68
N GLY A 88 -9.36 20.55 -10.08
CA GLY A 88 -9.68 20.33 -11.49
C GLY A 88 -8.83 19.22 -12.14
N GLU A 89 -8.20 18.38 -11.34
CA GLU A 89 -7.47 17.20 -11.81
C GLU A 89 -8.44 16.02 -12.00
N SER A 90 -8.08 15.08 -12.86
CA SER A 90 -8.91 13.90 -13.09
C SER A 90 -8.61 12.83 -12.03
N GLY A 91 -9.63 12.09 -11.56
CA GLY A 91 -9.44 10.96 -10.63
C GLY A 91 -8.52 9.83 -11.15
N ALA A 92 -7.98 9.97 -12.35
CA ALA A 92 -6.95 9.11 -12.90
C ALA A 92 -5.59 9.32 -12.21
N HIS A 93 -5.26 10.56 -11.85
CA HIS A 93 -3.96 10.90 -11.22
C HIS A 93 -3.69 10.07 -9.96
N VAL A 94 -4.63 10.02 -9.01
CA VAL A 94 -4.46 9.21 -7.77
C VAL A 94 -4.22 7.74 -8.07
N ARG A 95 -4.97 7.18 -9.04
CA ARG A 95 -4.77 5.77 -9.44
C ARG A 95 -3.39 5.56 -10.04
N HIS A 96 -2.95 6.46 -10.94
CA HIS A 96 -1.63 6.39 -11.56
C HIS A 96 -0.53 6.47 -10.50
N ILE A 97 -0.58 7.44 -9.58
CA ILE A 97 0.41 7.56 -8.50
C ILE A 97 0.50 6.28 -7.68
N ARG A 98 -0.64 5.70 -7.30
CA ARG A 98 -0.69 4.44 -6.56
C ARG A 98 -0.03 3.30 -7.35
N THR A 99 -0.43 3.09 -8.60
CA THR A 99 0.09 2.03 -9.47
C THR A 99 1.59 2.19 -9.72
N ILE A 100 2.06 3.40 -10.05
CA ILE A 100 3.48 3.68 -10.27
C ILE A 100 4.28 3.43 -9.00
N THR A 101 3.78 3.89 -7.84
CA THR A 101 4.43 3.68 -6.54
C THR A 101 4.55 2.19 -6.22
N GLU A 102 3.51 1.39 -6.46
CA GLU A 102 3.50 -0.05 -6.25
C GLU A 102 4.53 -0.76 -7.13
N ILE A 103 4.56 -0.48 -8.43
CA ILE A 103 5.52 -1.07 -9.37
C ILE A 103 6.96 -0.73 -8.99
N LEU A 104 7.23 0.55 -8.68
CA LEU A 104 8.56 1.00 -8.26
C LEU A 104 8.99 0.36 -6.93
N LEU A 105 8.08 0.23 -5.98
CA LEU A 105 8.34 -0.40 -4.68
C LEU A 105 8.70 -1.88 -4.86
N HIS A 106 7.92 -2.63 -5.64
CA HIS A 106 8.22 -4.03 -5.93
C HIS A 106 9.60 -4.18 -6.56
N ARG A 107 9.93 -3.38 -7.56
CA ARG A 107 11.25 -3.41 -8.20
C ARG A 107 12.37 -3.03 -7.26
N LEU A 108 12.15 -2.05 -6.37
CA LEU A 108 13.13 -1.66 -5.37
C LEU A 108 13.47 -2.82 -4.41
N LEU A 109 12.46 -3.58 -3.97
CA LEU A 109 12.63 -4.74 -3.10
C LEU A 109 13.38 -5.90 -3.78
N GLU A 110 13.19 -6.08 -5.09
CA GLU A 110 13.94 -7.07 -5.86
C GLU A 110 15.41 -6.65 -6.06
N ASN A 111 15.65 -5.37 -6.28
CA ASN A 111 16.98 -4.86 -6.63
C ASN A 111 17.87 -4.56 -5.43
N SER A 112 17.31 -4.38 -4.23
CA SER A 112 18.10 -3.90 -3.09
C SER A 112 17.49 -4.29 -1.74
N ASN A 113 18.34 -4.70 -0.82
CA ASN A 113 18.03 -4.89 0.59
C ASN A 113 18.40 -3.67 1.46
N LYS A 114 18.66 -2.51 0.84
CA LYS A 114 19.10 -1.30 1.56
C LYS A 114 18.02 -0.81 2.52
N TYR A 115 16.77 -0.87 2.11
CA TYR A 115 15.63 -0.39 2.89
C TYR A 115 14.92 -1.57 3.55
N SER A 116 14.79 -1.51 4.88
CA SER A 116 14.04 -2.53 5.64
C SER A 116 12.55 -2.19 5.62
N ILE A 117 11.84 -2.60 4.56
CA ILE A 117 10.42 -2.35 4.37
C ILE A 117 9.66 -3.62 4.79
N SER A 118 8.84 -3.52 5.84
CA SER A 118 8.02 -4.64 6.33
C SER A 118 6.90 -4.98 5.33
N ALA A 119 6.33 -6.19 5.43
CA ALA A 119 5.17 -6.58 4.61
C ALA A 119 4.00 -5.59 4.77
N GLU A 120 3.73 -5.12 5.98
CA GLU A 120 2.70 -4.11 6.24
C GLU A 120 3.00 -2.77 5.51
N GLN A 121 4.26 -2.33 5.52
CA GLN A 121 4.66 -1.12 4.79
C GLN A 121 4.54 -1.28 3.26
N GLN A 122 4.73 -2.49 2.73
CA GLN A 122 4.56 -2.75 1.31
C GLN A 122 3.10 -2.54 0.86
N ASP A 123 2.14 -2.88 1.69
CA ASP A 123 0.72 -2.67 1.42
C ASP A 123 0.30 -1.20 1.64
N VAL A 124 0.89 -0.58 2.67
CA VAL A 124 0.51 0.77 3.12
C VAL A 124 1.07 1.87 2.22
N ILE A 125 2.31 1.77 1.71
CA ILE A 125 2.95 2.83 0.93
C ILE A 125 2.15 3.18 -0.35
N PRO A 126 1.72 2.21 -1.18
CA PRO A 126 0.89 2.53 -2.34
C PRO A 126 -0.46 3.15 -1.97
N LEU A 127 -1.08 2.70 -0.88
CA LEU A 127 -2.34 3.28 -0.42
C LEU A 127 -2.16 4.71 0.09
N ALA A 128 -1.12 4.95 0.90
CA ALA A 128 -0.81 6.25 1.46
C ALA A 128 -0.41 7.28 0.39
N SER A 129 0.14 6.83 -0.75
CA SER A 129 0.52 7.70 -1.86
C SER A 129 -0.65 8.54 -2.41
N ALA A 130 -1.87 8.00 -2.31
CA ALA A 130 -3.08 8.69 -2.69
C ALA A 130 -3.34 9.98 -1.87
N LEU A 131 -2.73 10.12 -0.70
CA LEU A 131 -2.90 11.27 0.20
C LEU A 131 -1.77 12.31 0.11
N HIS A 132 -0.82 12.18 -0.84
CA HIS A 132 0.34 13.06 -0.95
C HIS A 132 -0.06 14.55 -1.01
N ASP A 133 -1.11 14.84 -1.69
CA ASP A 133 -1.64 16.19 -1.98
C ASP A 133 -2.81 16.62 -1.09
N ILE A 134 -3.11 15.89 -0.01
CA ILE A 134 -4.27 16.17 0.87
C ILE A 134 -4.27 17.63 1.40
N GLY A 135 -3.11 18.20 1.61
CA GLY A 135 -2.97 19.58 2.09
C GLY A 135 -3.38 20.65 1.08
N LYS A 136 -3.56 20.33 -0.19
CA LYS A 136 -4.11 21.26 -1.19
C LYS A 136 -5.52 21.75 -0.81
N ILE A 137 -6.21 21.04 0.06
CA ILE A 137 -7.49 21.48 0.62
C ILE A 137 -7.38 22.81 1.38
N GLY A 138 -6.21 23.11 1.95
CA GLY A 138 -5.94 24.36 2.69
C GLY A 138 -5.47 25.52 1.80
N ILE A 139 -5.22 25.30 0.51
CA ILE A 139 -4.74 26.37 -0.40
C ILE A 139 -5.92 27.17 -0.94
N ASP A 140 -5.74 28.51 -1.01
CA ASP A 140 -6.74 29.41 -1.60
C ASP A 140 -7.01 29.04 -3.05
N GLU A 141 -8.30 28.97 -3.41
CA GLU A 141 -8.76 28.55 -4.74
C GLU A 141 -8.20 29.45 -5.87
N LYS A 142 -7.97 30.75 -5.58
CA LYS A 142 -7.40 31.68 -6.55
C LYS A 142 -5.96 31.35 -6.92
N ILE A 143 -5.23 30.70 -6.01
CA ILE A 143 -3.87 30.22 -6.25
C ILE A 143 -3.91 28.83 -6.86
N LEU A 144 -4.71 27.95 -6.26
CA LEU A 144 -4.82 26.54 -6.66
C LEU A 144 -5.27 26.39 -8.13
N ASN A 145 -6.33 27.12 -8.50
CA ASN A 145 -6.95 27.05 -9.84
C ASN A 145 -6.58 28.25 -10.73
N LYS A 146 -5.45 28.91 -10.46
CA LYS A 146 -5.04 30.06 -11.25
C LYS A 146 -4.82 29.70 -12.72
N PRO A 147 -5.51 30.37 -13.67
CA PRO A 147 -5.26 30.14 -15.08
C PRO A 147 -3.93 30.78 -15.50
N GLY A 148 -2.84 30.03 -15.40
CA GLY A 148 -1.50 30.47 -15.79
C GLY A 148 -0.43 30.16 -14.76
N LYS A 149 0.77 30.72 -14.95
CA LYS A 149 1.90 30.52 -14.02
C LYS A 149 1.67 31.27 -12.71
N LEU A 150 2.02 30.62 -11.61
CA LEU A 150 2.06 31.25 -10.29
C LEU A 150 3.19 32.29 -10.23
N THR A 151 2.96 33.39 -9.52
CA THR A 151 4.07 34.30 -9.14
C THR A 151 4.98 33.61 -8.11
N PRO A 152 6.19 34.13 -7.87
CA PRO A 152 7.05 33.58 -6.83
C PRO A 152 6.37 33.51 -5.46
N GLU A 153 5.60 34.54 -5.08
CA GLU A 153 4.88 34.62 -3.81
C GLU A 153 3.73 33.60 -3.74
N GLU A 154 2.97 33.43 -4.80
CA GLU A 154 1.91 32.42 -4.92
C GLU A 154 2.50 31.01 -4.89
N PHE A 155 3.68 30.82 -5.48
CA PHE A 155 4.36 29.52 -5.43
C PHE A 155 4.84 29.19 -4.02
N GLU A 156 5.30 30.18 -3.22
CA GLU A 156 5.60 29.95 -1.81
C GLU A 156 4.35 29.51 -1.03
N VAL A 157 3.19 30.12 -1.31
CA VAL A 157 1.92 29.67 -0.71
C VAL A 157 1.56 28.24 -1.18
N MET A 158 1.72 27.94 -2.46
CA MET A 158 1.46 26.60 -2.99
C MET A 158 2.30 25.54 -2.29
N LYS A 159 3.58 25.81 -2.03
CA LYS A 159 4.48 24.87 -1.33
C LYS A 159 4.00 24.50 0.08
N THR A 160 3.17 25.34 0.70
CA THR A 160 2.68 25.04 2.07
C THR A 160 1.75 23.84 2.11
N HIS A 161 1.21 23.36 0.97
CA HIS A 161 0.35 22.17 0.98
C HIS A 161 1.02 20.95 1.59
N SER A 162 2.34 20.78 1.41
CA SER A 162 3.07 19.65 1.99
C SER A 162 3.06 19.70 3.53
N MET A 163 3.27 20.87 4.13
CA MET A 163 3.17 21.04 5.57
C MET A 163 1.73 20.94 6.08
N LEU A 164 0.78 21.58 5.40
CA LEU A 164 -0.63 21.54 5.77
C LEU A 164 -1.17 20.10 5.73
N GLY A 165 -0.80 19.33 4.71
CA GLY A 165 -1.16 17.92 4.62
C GLY A 165 -0.59 17.09 5.77
N ALA A 166 0.67 17.31 6.10
CA ALA A 166 1.33 16.65 7.21
C ALA A 166 0.66 17.03 8.56
N GLU A 167 0.33 18.29 8.79
CA GLU A 167 -0.36 18.76 10.01
C GLU A 167 -1.75 18.12 10.13
N MET A 168 -2.54 18.10 9.05
CA MET A 168 -3.86 17.46 9.01
C MET A 168 -3.79 15.97 9.38
N LEU A 169 -2.78 15.25 8.88
CA LEU A 169 -2.61 13.83 9.17
C LEU A 169 -2.10 13.60 10.60
N HIS A 170 -1.22 14.48 11.09
CA HIS A 170 -0.72 14.42 12.46
C HIS A 170 -1.82 14.68 13.51
N ASP A 171 -2.74 15.60 13.26
CA ASP A 171 -3.86 15.87 14.15
C ASP A 171 -4.81 14.67 14.32
N LEU A 172 -4.71 13.69 13.42
CA LEU A 172 -5.41 12.40 13.50
C LEU A 172 -4.71 11.36 14.40
N ASP A 173 -3.55 11.66 14.98
CA ASP A 173 -2.79 10.74 15.87
C ASP A 173 -3.59 10.29 17.10
N ASN A 174 -4.68 10.99 17.47
CA ASN A 174 -5.62 10.54 18.49
C ASN A 174 -6.27 9.17 18.16
N PHE A 175 -6.16 8.68 16.93
CA PHE A 175 -6.62 7.36 16.51
C PHE A 175 -5.57 6.24 16.71
N GLY A 176 -4.44 6.54 17.38
CA GLY A 176 -3.34 5.63 17.68
C GLY A 176 -2.29 5.59 16.55
N GLU A 177 -1.17 4.94 16.83
CA GLU A 177 -0.09 4.72 15.86
C GLU A 177 -0.59 3.82 14.72
N GLN A 178 -1.22 4.44 13.72
CA GLN A 178 -1.68 3.72 12.52
C GLN A 178 -0.60 3.84 11.43
N PRO A 179 -0.03 2.73 10.94
CA PRO A 179 1.01 2.75 9.91
C PRO A 179 0.63 3.56 8.67
N LEU A 180 -0.65 3.51 8.28
CA LEU A 180 -1.18 4.29 7.16
C LEU A 180 -1.04 5.81 7.39
N LEU A 181 -1.42 6.32 8.57
CA LEU A 181 -1.35 7.75 8.86
C LEU A 181 0.09 8.24 8.96
N GLN A 182 0.97 7.46 9.57
CA GLN A 182 2.39 7.77 9.66
C GLN A 182 3.03 7.82 8.27
N THR A 183 2.78 6.82 7.42
CA THR A 183 3.31 6.79 6.05
C THR A 183 2.72 7.91 5.21
N ALA A 184 1.43 8.21 5.34
CA ALA A 184 0.79 9.32 4.65
C ALA A 184 1.34 10.68 5.09
N TYR A 185 1.64 10.85 6.40
CA TYR A 185 2.33 12.03 6.90
C TYR A 185 3.71 12.23 6.25
N GLU A 186 4.53 11.18 6.22
CA GLU A 186 5.86 11.22 5.59
C GLU A 186 5.76 11.61 4.11
N ILE A 187 4.83 10.99 3.39
CA ILE A 187 4.60 11.25 1.98
C ILE A 187 4.11 12.68 1.77
N ALA A 188 3.05 13.11 2.47
CA ALA A 188 2.49 14.45 2.32
C ALA A 188 3.53 15.53 2.61
N ARG A 189 4.36 15.35 3.66
CA ARG A 189 5.36 16.32 4.04
C ARG A 189 6.53 16.39 3.06
N TRP A 190 7.03 15.22 2.58
CA TRP A 190 8.36 15.16 1.94
C TRP A 190 8.36 14.69 0.49
N HIS A 191 7.23 14.51 -0.18
CA HIS A 191 7.22 14.11 -1.60
C HIS A 191 7.80 15.17 -2.55
N HIS A 192 7.96 16.40 -2.10
CA HIS A 192 8.64 17.46 -2.84
C HIS A 192 10.10 17.71 -2.39
N GLU A 193 10.62 16.90 -1.48
CA GLU A 193 12.04 16.87 -1.21
C GLU A 193 12.81 16.29 -2.40
N ARG A 194 14.06 16.70 -2.54
CA ARG A 194 14.91 16.30 -3.65
C ARG A 194 16.19 15.66 -3.14
N TRP A 195 16.63 14.64 -3.83
CA TRP A 195 17.85 13.91 -3.46
C TRP A 195 19.08 14.81 -3.23
N ASP A 196 19.15 15.95 -3.93
CA ASP A 196 20.23 16.93 -3.82
C ASP A 196 20.03 17.93 -2.66
N GLY A 197 18.95 17.85 -1.89
CA GLY A 197 18.63 18.76 -0.78
C GLY A 197 18.07 20.11 -1.21
N ARG A 198 17.68 20.27 -2.47
CA ARG A 198 17.07 21.52 -3.00
C ARG A 198 15.56 21.44 -3.07
N GLY A 199 14.95 20.49 -2.35
CA GLY A 199 13.52 20.33 -2.20
C GLY A 199 12.91 21.22 -1.12
N TYR A 200 11.69 20.94 -0.76
CA TYR A 200 10.95 21.58 0.32
C TYR A 200 10.02 20.57 1.01
N PRO A 201 9.57 20.79 2.25
CA PRO A 201 9.68 22.00 3.08
C PRO A 201 10.97 22.09 3.91
N ASP A 202 11.64 20.95 4.23
CA ASP A 202 12.71 20.89 5.22
C ASP A 202 14.12 20.87 4.60
N GLY A 203 14.25 20.68 3.27
CA GLY A 203 15.51 20.60 2.56
C GLY A 203 16.31 19.34 2.87
N LEU A 204 15.62 18.23 3.14
CA LEU A 204 16.23 16.91 3.40
C LEU A 204 17.04 16.44 2.19
N LYS A 205 18.11 15.67 2.45
CA LYS A 205 19.02 15.22 1.42
C LYS A 205 19.28 13.72 1.48
N GLY A 206 19.27 13.08 0.33
CA GLY A 206 19.64 11.67 0.23
C GLY A 206 18.72 10.78 1.06
N ASP A 207 19.33 9.94 1.89
CA ASP A 207 18.60 8.98 2.75
C ASP A 207 17.91 9.61 3.97
N GLU A 208 18.04 10.93 4.19
CA GLU A 208 17.22 11.65 5.18
C GLU A 208 15.75 11.71 4.76
N ILE A 209 15.49 11.62 3.45
CA ILE A 209 14.14 11.58 2.90
C ILE A 209 13.59 10.16 3.08
N PRO A 210 12.43 9.95 3.72
CA PRO A 210 11.82 8.63 3.83
C PRO A 210 11.62 7.99 2.45
N ILE A 211 11.86 6.68 2.35
CA ILE A 211 11.76 5.97 1.06
C ILE A 211 10.35 6.03 0.48
N SER A 212 9.32 6.07 1.33
CA SER A 212 7.92 6.29 0.97
C SER A 212 7.74 7.58 0.18
N ALA A 213 8.29 8.68 0.68
CA ALA A 213 8.24 9.99 0.01
C ALA A 213 9.07 10.04 -1.28
N GLN A 214 10.25 9.37 -1.30
CA GLN A 214 11.07 9.29 -2.50
C GLN A 214 10.37 8.56 -3.66
N LEU A 215 9.69 7.45 -3.37
CA LEU A 215 8.90 6.69 -4.34
C LEU A 215 7.78 7.53 -4.94
N VAL A 216 7.01 8.21 -4.08
CA VAL A 216 5.89 9.06 -4.51
C VAL A 216 6.37 10.29 -5.27
N SER A 217 7.49 10.90 -4.86
CA SER A 217 8.11 12.02 -5.60
C SER A 217 8.43 11.64 -7.06
N LEU A 218 8.96 10.44 -7.27
CA LEU A 218 9.24 9.94 -8.62
C LEU A 218 7.98 9.63 -9.40
N ALA A 219 6.98 9.02 -8.73
CA ALA A 219 5.69 8.69 -9.32
C ALA A 219 4.93 9.95 -9.76
N ASP A 220 4.86 10.97 -8.91
CA ASP A 220 4.19 12.24 -9.20
C ASP A 220 4.82 12.96 -10.39
N VAL A 221 6.15 13.06 -10.41
CA VAL A 221 6.85 13.69 -11.55
C VAL A 221 6.63 12.91 -12.84
N TYR A 222 6.64 11.58 -12.80
CA TYR A 222 6.38 10.77 -13.99
C TYR A 222 4.96 10.99 -14.51
N ASP A 223 3.94 10.92 -13.63
CA ASP A 223 2.55 11.15 -14.01
C ASP A 223 2.33 12.59 -14.51
N ALA A 224 2.92 13.59 -13.84
CA ALA A 224 2.85 14.97 -14.28
C ALA A 224 3.45 15.22 -15.68
N LEU A 225 4.36 14.37 -16.14
CA LEU A 225 4.92 14.43 -17.48
C LEU A 225 4.06 13.70 -18.51
N THR A 226 3.46 12.59 -18.15
CA THR A 226 2.72 11.68 -19.06
C THR A 226 1.22 11.93 -19.12
N SER A 227 0.66 12.65 -18.17
CA SER A 227 -0.77 13.00 -18.14
C SER A 227 -1.04 14.34 -18.84
N GLU A 228 -2.18 14.45 -19.55
CA GLU A 228 -2.64 15.73 -20.10
C GLU A 228 -3.12 16.65 -18.99
N ARG A 229 -2.69 17.90 -19.00
CA ARG A 229 -3.16 18.95 -18.10
C ARG A 229 -3.69 20.13 -18.90
N CYS A 230 -4.61 20.91 -18.33
CA CYS A 230 -5.27 22.04 -19.00
C CYS A 230 -4.34 22.97 -19.79
N TYR A 231 -3.06 23.02 -19.42
CA TYR A 231 -2.06 23.94 -20.01
C TYR A 231 -0.87 23.24 -20.68
N LYS A 232 -0.84 21.87 -20.69
CA LYS A 232 0.31 21.12 -21.19
C LYS A 232 -0.12 19.79 -21.81
N LYS A 233 0.28 19.57 -23.06
CA LYS A 233 0.15 18.24 -23.69
C LYS A 233 1.07 17.24 -22.98
N ALA A 234 0.59 16.02 -22.83
CA ALA A 234 1.38 14.90 -22.33
C ALA A 234 2.65 14.69 -23.19
N PHE A 235 3.76 14.41 -22.54
CA PHE A 235 4.93 13.87 -23.23
C PHE A 235 4.72 12.37 -23.48
N SER A 236 5.42 11.83 -24.49
CA SER A 236 5.46 10.38 -24.63
C SER A 236 6.18 9.75 -23.42
N HIS A 237 5.83 8.49 -23.13
CA HIS A 237 6.47 7.70 -22.09
C HIS A 237 8.01 7.77 -22.17
N GLU A 238 8.56 7.53 -23.35
CA GLU A 238 10.01 7.51 -23.60
C GLU A 238 10.65 8.88 -23.31
N LYS A 239 9.94 9.95 -23.68
CA LYS A 239 10.42 11.31 -23.42
C LYS A 239 10.38 11.65 -21.93
N ALA A 240 9.33 11.26 -21.21
CA ALA A 240 9.20 11.46 -19.78
C ALA A 240 10.32 10.75 -19.00
N VAL A 241 10.55 9.46 -19.28
CA VAL A 241 11.63 8.68 -18.68
C VAL A 241 13.00 9.35 -18.97
N GLN A 242 13.25 9.75 -20.21
CA GLN A 242 14.52 10.41 -20.56
C GLN A 242 14.74 11.73 -19.79
N MET A 243 13.70 12.56 -19.63
CA MET A 243 13.78 13.82 -18.88
C MET A 243 14.10 13.57 -17.40
N ILE A 244 13.49 12.56 -16.80
CA ILE A 244 13.74 12.16 -15.40
C ILE A 244 15.21 11.69 -15.25
N LEU A 245 15.66 10.80 -16.12
CA LEU A 245 17.04 10.26 -16.07
C LEU A 245 18.10 11.33 -16.31
N ASN A 246 17.81 12.34 -17.15
CA ASN A 246 18.69 13.48 -17.38
C ASN A 246 18.69 14.50 -16.24
N GLY A 247 17.86 14.34 -15.22
CA GLY A 247 17.74 15.29 -14.10
C GLY A 247 17.03 16.61 -14.45
N GLU A 248 16.30 16.66 -15.57
CA GLU A 248 15.56 17.87 -16.01
C GLU A 248 14.40 18.21 -15.04
N CYS A 249 13.89 17.21 -14.33
CA CYS A 249 12.76 17.33 -13.41
C CYS A 249 13.18 17.34 -11.94
N GLY A 250 14.46 17.31 -11.64
CA GLY A 250 14.99 17.23 -10.28
C GLY A 250 15.98 16.09 -10.10
N ALA A 251 16.55 16.01 -8.90
CA ALA A 251 17.45 14.94 -8.52
C ALA A 251 16.69 13.87 -7.74
N PHE A 252 16.78 12.63 -8.17
CA PHE A 252 16.15 11.46 -7.55
C PHE A 252 17.21 10.49 -7.03
N ASN A 253 16.78 9.58 -6.16
CA ASN A 253 17.60 8.48 -5.69
C ASN A 253 18.11 7.62 -6.86
N PRO A 254 19.42 7.39 -7.01
CA PRO A 254 19.96 6.57 -8.11
C PRO A 254 19.39 5.16 -8.18
N LEU A 255 19.03 4.55 -7.03
CA LEU A 255 18.38 3.23 -7.02
C LEU A 255 16.97 3.29 -7.62
N LEU A 256 16.21 4.35 -7.34
CA LEU A 256 14.87 4.53 -7.92
C LEU A 256 14.94 4.84 -9.41
N LEU A 257 15.96 5.58 -9.88
CA LEU A 257 16.19 5.79 -11.31
C LEU A 257 16.52 4.47 -12.04
N GLN A 258 17.26 3.58 -11.38
CA GLN A 258 17.49 2.23 -11.91
C GLN A 258 16.19 1.43 -11.96
N CYS A 259 15.39 1.45 -10.88
CA CYS A 259 14.09 0.80 -10.85
C CYS A 259 13.17 1.30 -11.99
N LEU A 260 13.10 2.62 -12.18
CA LEU A 260 12.32 3.22 -13.28
C LEU A 260 12.78 2.71 -14.65
N THR A 261 14.09 2.61 -14.85
CA THR A 261 14.66 2.08 -16.10
C THR A 261 14.26 0.62 -16.33
N ASP A 262 14.27 -0.18 -15.27
CA ASP A 262 13.96 -1.61 -15.33
C ASP A 262 12.46 -1.87 -15.65
N VAL A 263 11.56 -1.04 -15.08
CA VAL A 263 10.09 -1.25 -15.17
C VAL A 263 9.41 -0.36 -16.21
N GLN A 264 10.14 0.40 -17.01
CA GLN A 264 9.55 1.36 -17.95
C GLN A 264 8.55 0.76 -18.94
N ALA A 265 8.74 -0.51 -19.34
CA ALA A 265 7.82 -1.20 -20.24
C ALA A 265 6.51 -1.57 -19.52
N ASP A 266 6.62 -2.09 -18.29
CA ASP A 266 5.48 -2.50 -17.46
C ASP A 266 4.63 -1.27 -17.10
N LEU A 267 5.27 -0.15 -16.72
CA LEU A 267 4.60 1.13 -16.45
C LEU A 267 3.78 1.63 -17.65
N LYS A 268 4.36 1.52 -18.86
CA LYS A 268 3.66 1.96 -20.07
C LYS A 268 2.42 1.11 -20.35
N GLU A 269 2.52 -0.21 -20.19
CA GLU A 269 1.43 -1.12 -20.43
C GLU A 269 0.30 -0.94 -19.39
N GLU A 270 0.66 -0.87 -18.11
CA GLU A 270 -0.30 -0.79 -17.01
C GLU A 270 -1.09 0.52 -17.03
N LEU A 271 -0.44 1.66 -17.28
CA LEU A 271 -1.13 2.94 -17.33
C LEU A 271 -2.06 3.07 -18.55
N GLN A 272 -1.72 2.45 -19.69
CA GLN A 272 -2.61 2.43 -20.87
C GLN A 272 -3.88 1.59 -20.66
N GLN A 273 -3.91 0.67 -19.71
CA GLN A 273 -5.09 -0.12 -19.38
C GLN A 273 -6.07 0.64 -18.48
N HIS A 274 -5.62 1.72 -17.82
CA HIS A 274 -6.39 2.49 -16.86
C HIS A 274 -6.85 3.88 -17.36
N ASP A 275 -6.43 4.29 -18.56
CA ASP A 275 -6.92 5.46 -19.31
C ASP A 275 -8.18 5.12 -20.10
#